data_7d2438fa85e8f89b0a6fd2723e8f4c80
#
_entry.id   7d2438fa85e8f89b0a6fd2723e8f4c80
#
_cell.length_a   1.000
_cell.length_b   1.000
_cell.length_c   1.000
_cell.angle_alpha   90.00
_cell.angle_beta   90.00
_cell.angle_gamma   90.00
#
_symmetry.space_group_name_H-M   'P 1'
#
loop_
_entity.id
_entity.type
_entity.pdbx_description
1 polymer ?
#
loop_
_entity_poly.entity_id
_entity_poly.type
_entity_poly.pdbx_seq_one_letter_code
_entity_poly.pdbx_strand_id
1 'polypeptide(L)'
;MENRSRFASEDFLSWDKEGREVLVVCVAGRFELPSAGRPTTQPLRVSEAQRPPPPADAYWGEPEHSSPRVEGQRVYTRPGTDVYVSGHAWAPGGRPTREAAVGVRVGACRQVARVWGPRVWQRGVLGLKPSTPRAFEKVPLHWELSAGGAGAPDNPVGCGVYASVSAAVDRPLPQLEDPERPLESPTQRVTPVGFGPVARHWPSRRALAGTYDERWVRTRAPLWPEDFDERFFQAAAPGLNAAGGLRGGEEVVLAGMHPDGKVEFHLPRVHLQVESRFRRRKETRALVLDGVHLEVDEGAVTLLWRAAVPVRRDLAEYEGSVVREEEGRP
;
A
#
# COMPACT_ATOMS: atom_id res chain seq x y z
N MET A 1 0.72 23.92 -12.96
CA MET A 1 -0.50 23.82 -12.13
C MET A 1 -0.42 24.81 -10.97
N GLU A 2 -1.51 25.47 -10.60
CA GLU A 2 -1.65 26.27 -9.38
C GLU A 2 -2.34 25.42 -8.29
N ASN A 3 -1.78 25.38 -7.09
CA ASN A 3 -2.38 24.66 -5.97
C ASN A 3 -2.85 25.67 -4.91
N ARG A 4 -4.14 25.69 -4.66
CA ARG A 4 -4.80 26.52 -3.63
C ARG A 4 -5.31 25.70 -2.44
N SER A 5 -4.95 24.41 -2.37
CA SER A 5 -5.20 23.59 -1.19
C SER A 5 -4.06 23.75 -0.18
N ARG A 6 -4.30 23.29 1.05
CA ARG A 6 -3.27 23.21 2.10
C ARG A 6 -2.35 21.99 1.99
N PHE A 7 -2.45 21.19 0.94
CA PHE A 7 -1.76 19.94 0.73
C PHE A 7 -0.72 20.04 -0.38
N ALA A 8 0.20 19.10 -0.44
CA ALA A 8 1.16 19.02 -1.53
C ALA A 8 0.54 18.39 -2.77
N SER A 9 0.93 18.81 -3.97
CA SER A 9 0.36 18.31 -5.22
C SER A 9 1.40 18.20 -6.32
N GLU A 10 1.15 17.31 -7.28
CA GLU A 10 1.93 17.11 -8.50
C GLU A 10 0.97 16.91 -9.68
N ASP A 11 1.35 17.34 -10.86
CA ASP A 11 0.67 17.03 -12.10
C ASP A 11 1.65 16.49 -13.15
N PHE A 12 1.17 15.61 -14.00
CA PHE A 12 1.93 15.02 -15.09
C PHE A 12 1.03 14.54 -16.22
N LEU A 13 1.60 14.44 -17.41
CA LEU A 13 0.93 13.84 -18.56
C LEU A 13 1.12 12.33 -18.58
N SER A 14 0.09 11.62 -19.00
CA SER A 14 0.08 10.17 -19.17
C SER A 14 -0.86 9.78 -20.32
N TRP A 15 -0.84 8.49 -20.66
CA TRP A 15 -1.83 7.87 -21.55
C TRP A 15 -2.65 6.86 -20.77
N ASP A 16 -3.96 6.86 -21.03
CA ASP A 16 -4.83 5.82 -20.52
C ASP A 16 -4.64 4.49 -21.32
N LYS A 17 -5.38 3.47 -20.95
CA LYS A 17 -5.32 2.15 -21.60
C LYS A 17 -5.62 2.21 -23.11
N GLU A 18 -6.46 3.11 -23.54
CA GLU A 18 -6.84 3.32 -24.94
C GLU A 18 -5.86 4.22 -25.69
N GLY A 19 -4.83 4.74 -25.04
CA GLY A 19 -3.84 5.64 -25.63
C GLY A 19 -4.30 7.09 -25.75
N ARG A 20 -5.34 7.48 -24.99
CA ARG A 20 -5.78 8.87 -24.95
C ARG A 20 -4.93 9.63 -23.94
N GLU A 21 -4.49 10.82 -24.34
CA GLU A 21 -3.72 11.69 -23.44
C GLU A 21 -4.59 12.19 -22.28
N VAL A 22 -4.05 12.10 -21.09
CA VAL A 22 -4.67 12.56 -19.85
C VAL A 22 -3.67 13.40 -19.04
N LEU A 23 -4.16 14.51 -18.49
CA LEU A 23 -3.47 15.23 -17.43
C LEU A 23 -3.87 14.61 -16.11
N VAL A 24 -2.92 14.06 -15.40
CA VAL A 24 -3.13 13.48 -14.07
C VAL A 24 -2.75 14.50 -13.01
N VAL A 25 -3.63 14.71 -12.06
CA VAL A 25 -3.39 15.56 -10.89
C VAL A 25 -3.46 14.68 -9.66
N CYS A 26 -2.37 14.68 -8.88
CA CYS A 26 -2.26 13.98 -7.61
C CYS A 26 -2.09 14.98 -6.47
N VAL A 27 -2.77 14.74 -5.36
CA VAL A 27 -2.63 15.51 -4.13
C VAL A 27 -2.32 14.57 -2.98
N ALA A 28 -1.37 14.93 -2.13
CA ALA A 28 -1.00 14.22 -0.93
C ALA A 28 -1.24 15.10 0.29
N GLY A 29 -2.12 14.68 1.18
CA GLY A 29 -2.42 15.36 2.43
C GLY A 29 -1.92 14.54 3.62
N ARG A 30 -0.99 15.10 4.40
CA ARG A 30 -0.42 14.46 5.59
C ARG A 30 -1.07 15.00 6.85
N PHE A 31 -1.46 14.08 7.75
CA PHE A 31 -2.12 14.38 9.03
C PHE A 31 -1.38 13.68 10.17
N GLU A 32 -1.47 14.24 11.35
CA GLU A 32 -0.89 13.67 12.57
C GLU A 32 -1.82 12.58 13.13
N LEU A 33 -1.26 11.42 13.49
CA LEU A 33 -2.02 10.39 14.20
C LEU A 33 -2.30 10.82 15.63
N PRO A 34 -3.45 10.42 16.20
CA PRO A 34 -3.74 10.68 17.60
C PRO A 34 -2.88 9.80 18.52
N SER A 35 -2.80 10.17 19.77
CA SER A 35 -2.12 9.37 20.80
C SER A 35 -2.79 8.00 20.96
N ALA A 36 -1.97 6.97 21.16
CA ALA A 36 -2.45 5.63 21.46
C ALA A 36 -3.23 5.58 22.79
N GLY A 37 -4.11 4.58 22.93
CA GLY A 37 -4.89 4.33 24.13
C GLY A 37 -6.06 5.30 24.38
N ARG A 38 -6.27 6.28 23.51
CA ARG A 38 -7.36 7.26 23.62
C ARG A 38 -8.07 7.42 22.26
N PRO A 39 -9.22 6.77 22.06
CA PRO A 39 -10.02 6.98 20.86
C PRO A 39 -10.36 8.47 20.70
N THR A 40 -10.26 8.99 19.48
CA THR A 40 -10.64 10.36 19.17
C THR A 40 -11.71 10.42 18.10
N THR A 41 -12.72 11.24 18.31
CA THR A 41 -13.71 11.64 17.31
C THR A 41 -13.39 13.02 16.72
N GLN A 42 -12.37 13.70 17.25
CA GLN A 42 -11.93 14.98 16.71
C GLN A 42 -11.24 14.80 15.35
N PRO A 43 -11.38 15.78 14.45
CA PRO A 43 -10.64 15.77 13.18
C PRO A 43 -9.13 15.72 13.43
N LEU A 44 -8.42 14.94 12.61
CA LEU A 44 -6.97 14.89 12.68
C LEU A 44 -6.37 16.25 12.33
N ARG A 45 -5.30 16.61 13.03
CA ARG A 45 -4.53 17.80 12.73
C ARG A 45 -3.75 17.61 11.41
N VAL A 46 -3.81 18.62 10.55
CA VAL A 46 -2.97 18.64 9.35
C VAL A 46 -1.52 18.84 9.77
N SER A 47 -0.63 17.97 9.29
CA SER A 47 0.80 18.07 9.57
C SER A 47 1.40 19.31 8.89
N GLU A 48 2.30 20.00 9.56
CA GLU A 48 3.05 21.12 8.97
C GLU A 48 4.02 20.62 7.88
N ALA A 49 4.51 19.38 8.00
CA ALA A 49 5.43 18.76 7.07
C ALA A 49 4.69 18.03 5.93
N GLN A 50 4.07 18.78 5.02
CA GLN A 50 3.48 18.23 3.81
C GLN A 50 4.56 17.71 2.86
N ARG A 51 4.32 16.55 2.23
CA ARG A 51 5.24 15.92 1.27
C ARG A 51 4.51 15.72 -0.06
N PRO A 52 5.17 15.96 -1.21
CA PRO A 52 4.56 15.69 -2.51
C PRO A 52 4.27 14.20 -2.69
N PRO A 53 3.31 13.84 -3.58
CA PRO A 53 3.12 12.45 -3.98
C PRO A 53 4.45 11.84 -4.45
N PRO A 54 4.83 10.64 -3.96
CA PRO A 54 6.10 10.03 -4.34
C PRO A 54 6.14 9.72 -5.85
N PRO A 55 7.15 10.20 -6.61
CA PRO A 55 7.20 10.03 -8.05
C PRO A 55 7.58 8.61 -8.48
N ALA A 56 8.22 7.84 -7.62
CA ALA A 56 8.71 6.48 -7.88
C ALA A 56 8.57 5.60 -6.64
N ASP A 57 8.66 4.29 -6.86
CA ASP A 57 8.70 3.32 -5.77
C ASP A 57 9.97 3.51 -4.94
N ALA A 58 9.84 3.45 -3.62
CA ALA A 58 10.97 3.36 -2.69
C ALA A 58 10.93 2.02 -1.97
N TYR A 59 12.10 1.41 -1.78
CA TYR A 59 12.25 0.08 -1.20
C TYR A 59 12.91 0.16 0.18
N TRP A 60 12.77 -0.90 0.97
CA TRP A 60 13.47 -1.02 2.25
C TRP A 60 14.96 -1.32 2.07
N GLY A 61 15.35 -1.89 0.94
CA GLY A 61 16.72 -2.20 0.53
C GLY A 61 16.85 -2.18 -0.99
N GLU A 62 17.64 -3.09 -1.55
CA GLU A 62 17.77 -3.23 -2.99
C GLU A 62 16.44 -3.70 -3.62
N PRO A 63 15.96 -3.06 -4.71
CA PRO A 63 14.63 -3.32 -5.28
C PRO A 63 14.34 -4.79 -5.64
N GLU A 64 15.36 -5.52 -6.10
CA GLU A 64 15.22 -6.93 -6.49
C GLU A 64 15.15 -7.88 -5.29
N HIS A 65 15.60 -7.43 -4.11
CA HIS A 65 15.80 -8.25 -2.92
C HIS A 65 15.02 -7.76 -1.70
N SER A 66 14.23 -6.72 -1.85
CA SER A 66 13.44 -6.15 -0.76
C SER A 66 12.05 -5.74 -1.22
N SER A 67 11.17 -5.55 -0.25
CA SER A 67 9.81 -5.08 -0.49
C SER A 67 9.73 -3.56 -0.62
N PRO A 68 8.72 -3.03 -1.34
CA PRO A 68 8.50 -1.59 -1.41
C PRO A 68 8.09 -1.04 -0.03
N ARG A 69 8.67 0.09 0.32
CA ARG A 69 8.24 0.93 1.44
C ARG A 69 7.15 1.90 1.02
N VAL A 70 7.28 2.45 -0.18
CA VAL A 70 6.37 3.44 -0.75
C VAL A 70 6.11 3.10 -2.20
N GLU A 71 4.86 3.15 -2.63
CA GLU A 71 4.43 3.00 -4.02
C GLU A 71 4.45 4.34 -4.75
N GLY A 72 5.08 4.36 -5.94
CA GLY A 72 5.10 5.53 -6.82
C GLY A 72 3.71 5.93 -7.32
N GLN A 73 3.45 7.25 -7.37
CA GLN A 73 2.14 7.79 -7.67
C GLN A 73 1.93 8.18 -9.15
N ARG A 74 2.96 7.99 -10.01
CA ARG A 74 2.86 8.33 -11.45
C ARG A 74 2.12 7.26 -12.26
N VAL A 75 0.84 7.09 -11.97
CA VAL A 75 -0.11 6.25 -12.70
C VAL A 75 -1.36 7.07 -13.01
N TYR A 76 -2.03 6.78 -14.14
CA TYR A 76 -3.17 7.60 -14.56
C TYR A 76 -4.47 7.29 -13.79
N THR A 77 -4.56 6.12 -13.19
CA THR A 77 -5.74 5.69 -12.42
C THR A 77 -5.39 4.67 -11.36
N ARG A 78 -6.29 4.50 -10.39
CA ARG A 78 -6.40 3.34 -9.49
C ARG A 78 -7.87 2.98 -9.35
N PRO A 79 -8.25 1.72 -9.63
CA PRO A 79 -9.67 1.30 -9.61
C PRO A 79 -10.34 1.32 -8.23
N GLY A 80 -9.58 1.43 -7.14
CA GLY A 80 -10.08 1.51 -5.76
C GLY A 80 -9.12 2.29 -4.87
N THR A 81 -9.35 2.27 -3.56
CA THR A 81 -8.43 2.87 -2.59
C THR A 81 -7.53 1.81 -1.99
N ASP A 82 -6.23 2.00 -2.12
CA ASP A 82 -5.20 1.17 -1.48
C ASP A 82 -4.91 1.66 -0.06
N VAL A 83 -4.82 0.75 0.89
CA VAL A 83 -4.40 1.01 2.26
C VAL A 83 -3.03 0.38 2.48
N TYR A 84 -2.05 1.17 2.90
CA TYR A 84 -0.71 0.72 3.27
C TYR A 84 -0.43 1.04 4.73
N VAL A 85 0.33 0.17 5.39
CA VAL A 85 0.82 0.41 6.74
C VAL A 85 2.32 0.21 6.76
N SER A 86 3.05 1.22 7.22
CA SER A 86 4.46 1.13 7.56
C SER A 86 4.67 1.36 9.05
N GLY A 87 5.47 0.52 9.68
CA GLY A 87 5.72 0.55 11.11
C GLY A 87 6.11 -0.80 11.68
N HIS A 88 5.88 -0.96 12.97
CA HIS A 88 6.23 -2.18 13.71
C HIS A 88 5.02 -2.77 14.44
N ALA A 89 5.00 -4.09 14.55
CA ALA A 89 4.26 -4.77 15.59
C ALA A 89 5.02 -4.66 16.91
N TRP A 90 4.34 -4.24 17.98
CA TRP A 90 4.94 -4.06 19.30
C TRP A 90 4.51 -5.17 20.27
N ALA A 91 5.43 -5.54 21.14
CA ALA A 91 5.11 -6.38 22.29
C ALA A 91 4.14 -5.64 23.23
N PRO A 92 3.12 -6.29 23.77
CA PRO A 92 2.13 -5.65 24.62
C PRO A 92 2.76 -4.96 25.84
N GLY A 93 2.46 -3.67 26.04
CA GLY A 93 3.02 -2.85 27.12
C GLY A 93 4.53 -2.67 27.07
N GLY A 94 5.14 -2.82 25.86
CA GLY A 94 6.59 -2.69 25.67
C GLY A 94 7.42 -3.79 26.34
N ARG A 95 6.80 -4.87 26.83
CA ARG A 95 7.52 -5.97 27.51
C ARG A 95 7.86 -7.07 26.52
N PRO A 96 9.13 -7.53 26.48
CA PRO A 96 9.53 -8.59 25.55
C PRO A 96 8.62 -9.81 25.65
N THR A 97 8.09 -10.25 24.50
CA THR A 97 7.23 -11.41 24.35
C THR A 97 7.71 -12.33 23.24
N ARG A 98 7.25 -13.57 23.20
CA ARG A 98 7.54 -14.51 22.11
C ARG A 98 6.48 -14.53 21.03
N GLU A 99 5.30 -14.00 21.36
CA GLU A 99 4.13 -13.99 20.50
C GLU A 99 3.30 -12.73 20.79
N ALA A 100 2.73 -12.14 19.72
CA ALA A 100 1.78 -11.04 19.79
C ALA A 100 0.81 -11.15 18.61
N ALA A 101 -0.13 -10.21 18.54
CA ALA A 101 -1.00 -10.02 17.39
C ALA A 101 -0.96 -8.55 16.96
N VAL A 102 -1.08 -8.32 15.66
CA VAL A 102 -1.15 -6.99 15.06
C VAL A 102 -2.32 -6.95 14.08
N GLY A 103 -3.00 -5.82 14.00
CA GLY A 103 -4.10 -5.67 13.06
C GLY A 103 -4.38 -4.23 12.69
N VAL A 104 -4.88 -4.05 11.47
CA VAL A 104 -5.39 -2.80 10.94
C VAL A 104 -6.81 -2.98 10.42
N ARG A 105 -7.66 -1.98 10.65
CA ARG A 105 -8.97 -1.85 10.02
C ARG A 105 -9.15 -0.41 9.54
N VAL A 106 -9.59 -0.25 8.30
CA VAL A 106 -9.96 1.02 7.69
C VAL A 106 -11.29 0.81 6.97
N GLY A 107 -12.38 1.22 7.60
CA GLY A 107 -13.72 0.88 7.10
C GLY A 107 -13.90 -0.64 6.95
N ALA A 108 -14.13 -1.10 5.71
CA ALA A 108 -14.28 -2.53 5.40
C ALA A 108 -12.95 -3.26 5.18
N CYS A 109 -11.86 -2.53 4.92
CA CYS A 109 -10.53 -3.12 4.75
C CYS A 109 -9.98 -3.59 6.10
N ARG A 110 -9.44 -4.80 6.13
CA ARG A 110 -8.81 -5.32 7.35
C ARG A 110 -7.67 -6.28 7.05
N GLN A 111 -6.67 -6.26 7.92
CA GLN A 111 -5.58 -7.23 7.93
C GLN A 111 -5.19 -7.53 9.38
N VAL A 112 -4.94 -8.80 9.66
CA VAL A 112 -4.48 -9.26 10.98
C VAL A 112 -3.32 -10.22 10.77
N ALA A 113 -2.31 -10.11 11.61
CA ALA A 113 -1.19 -11.06 11.64
C ALA A 113 -0.94 -11.56 13.06
N ARG A 114 -0.62 -12.82 13.19
CA ARG A 114 0.07 -13.39 14.34
C ARG A 114 1.55 -13.05 14.22
N VAL A 115 2.12 -12.52 15.27
CA VAL A 115 3.51 -12.05 15.31
C VAL A 115 4.34 -12.95 16.20
N TRP A 116 5.36 -13.52 15.63
CA TRP A 116 6.30 -14.38 16.34
C TRP A 116 7.65 -13.71 16.51
N GLY A 117 8.32 -14.00 17.59
CA GLY A 117 9.74 -13.75 17.68
C GLY A 117 10.53 -14.64 16.70
N PRO A 118 11.81 -14.35 16.42
CA PRO A 118 12.61 -15.12 15.47
C PRO A 118 12.60 -16.61 15.74
N ARG A 119 12.31 -17.41 14.70
CA ARG A 119 12.26 -18.88 14.71
C ARG A 119 13.01 -19.45 13.51
N VAL A 120 13.42 -20.70 13.60
CA VAL A 120 14.02 -21.46 12.49
C VAL A 120 13.37 -22.84 12.38
N TRP A 121 13.38 -23.42 11.18
CA TRP A 121 13.07 -24.82 10.99
C TRP A 121 14.15 -25.70 11.61
N GLN A 122 13.79 -26.53 12.58
CA GLN A 122 14.74 -27.46 13.23
C GLN A 122 14.30 -28.91 13.06
N ARG A 123 15.26 -29.82 13.09
CA ARG A 123 15.00 -31.26 13.04
C ARG A 123 14.21 -31.71 14.28
N GLY A 124 13.11 -32.44 14.05
CA GLY A 124 12.30 -33.09 15.06
C GLY A 124 12.24 -34.58 14.84
N VAL A 125 11.49 -35.30 15.67
CA VAL A 125 11.36 -36.77 15.58
C VAL A 125 10.65 -37.20 14.28
N LEU A 126 9.66 -36.46 13.84
CA LEU A 126 8.83 -36.78 12.67
C LEU A 126 9.05 -35.82 11.49
N GLY A 127 10.21 -35.16 11.40
CA GLY A 127 10.48 -34.19 10.34
C GLY A 127 10.94 -32.84 10.87
N LEU A 128 10.74 -31.76 10.11
CA LEU A 128 11.03 -30.40 10.58
C LEU A 128 9.88 -29.86 11.42
N LYS A 129 10.24 -29.09 12.41
CA LYS A 129 9.31 -28.31 13.25
C LYS A 129 9.87 -26.92 13.52
N PRO A 130 9.01 -25.94 13.84
CA PRO A 130 9.45 -24.64 14.32
C PRO A 130 10.28 -24.76 15.61
N SER A 131 11.36 -24.00 15.73
CA SER A 131 12.07 -23.81 16.99
C SER A 131 11.22 -22.99 17.97
N THR A 132 11.57 -22.99 19.25
CA THR A 132 10.98 -22.06 20.21
C THR A 132 11.25 -20.63 19.80
N PRO A 133 10.22 -19.75 19.73
CA PRO A 133 10.44 -18.36 19.39
C PRO A 133 11.33 -17.64 20.40
N ARG A 134 12.23 -16.80 19.92
CA ARG A 134 12.96 -15.86 20.78
C ARG A 134 12.05 -14.73 21.21
N ALA A 135 12.34 -14.09 22.33
CA ALA A 135 11.62 -12.90 22.74
C ALA A 135 11.92 -11.70 21.81
N PHE A 136 10.94 -10.83 21.60
CA PHE A 136 11.04 -9.58 20.84
C PHE A 136 10.33 -8.45 21.57
N GLU A 137 10.74 -7.22 21.30
CA GLU A 137 10.06 -6.00 21.72
C GLU A 137 9.22 -5.43 20.58
N LYS A 138 9.78 -5.42 19.37
CA LYS A 138 9.11 -5.02 18.14
C LYS A 138 9.56 -5.82 16.94
N VAL A 139 8.67 -5.94 15.95
CA VAL A 139 8.91 -6.63 14.67
C VAL A 139 8.43 -5.72 13.53
N PRO A 140 9.27 -5.38 12.53
CA PRO A 140 8.84 -4.55 11.41
C PRO A 140 7.78 -5.28 10.56
N LEU A 141 6.80 -4.51 10.05
CA LEU A 141 5.70 -5.02 9.22
C LEU A 141 6.12 -5.15 7.75
N HIS A 142 7.29 -5.76 7.52
CA HIS A 142 7.87 -5.93 6.19
C HIS A 142 7.52 -7.30 5.60
N TRP A 143 7.38 -7.35 4.28
CA TRP A 143 7.10 -8.58 3.55
C TRP A 143 8.19 -9.66 3.71
N GLU A 144 9.44 -9.27 3.95
CA GLU A 144 10.59 -10.15 4.20
C GLU A 144 10.38 -11.05 5.43
N LEU A 145 9.55 -10.58 6.37
CA LEU A 145 9.22 -11.30 7.60
C LEU A 145 7.90 -12.08 7.51
N SER A 146 7.23 -12.03 6.38
CA SER A 146 6.03 -12.81 6.09
C SER A 146 6.35 -14.09 5.32
N ALA A 147 5.37 -15.00 5.29
CA ALA A 147 5.52 -16.26 4.57
C ALA A 147 5.80 -16.04 3.09
N GLY A 148 6.80 -16.72 2.55
CA GLY A 148 7.23 -16.58 1.17
C GLY A 148 8.60 -17.20 0.93
N GLY A 149 9.21 -16.81 -0.19
CA GLY A 149 10.52 -17.27 -0.65
C GLY A 149 10.65 -17.20 -2.16
N ALA A 150 11.80 -17.48 -2.73
CA ALA A 150 12.12 -17.31 -4.16
C ALA A 150 11.13 -17.94 -5.16
N GLY A 151 10.38 -18.95 -4.75
CA GLY A 151 9.35 -19.59 -5.60
C GLY A 151 7.91 -19.16 -5.30
N ALA A 152 7.69 -18.21 -4.37
CA ALA A 152 6.37 -17.74 -3.98
C ALA A 152 5.97 -16.51 -4.82
N PRO A 153 4.94 -16.60 -5.69
CA PRO A 153 4.59 -15.52 -6.59
C PRO A 153 4.06 -14.26 -5.87
N ASP A 154 3.47 -14.45 -4.69
CA ASP A 154 2.84 -13.37 -3.92
C ASP A 154 3.82 -12.70 -2.95
N ASN A 155 4.94 -13.35 -2.61
CA ASN A 155 5.98 -12.79 -1.75
C ASN A 155 7.34 -13.47 -2.01
N PRO A 156 8.04 -13.11 -3.09
CA PRO A 156 9.32 -13.72 -3.43
C PRO A 156 10.47 -13.33 -2.48
N VAL A 157 10.32 -12.23 -1.72
CA VAL A 157 11.32 -11.76 -0.73
C VAL A 157 11.07 -12.29 0.68
N GLY A 158 9.95 -12.98 0.90
CA GLY A 158 9.58 -13.55 2.17
C GLY A 158 10.46 -14.75 2.61
N CYS A 159 10.09 -15.35 3.71
CA CYS A 159 10.80 -16.49 4.27
C CYS A 159 9.85 -17.63 4.68
N GLY A 160 10.44 -18.77 5.10
CA GLY A 160 9.70 -19.92 5.62
C GLY A 160 9.32 -20.96 4.59
N VAL A 161 9.16 -20.59 3.31
CA VAL A 161 8.87 -21.51 2.21
C VAL A 161 10.16 -21.79 1.43
N TYR A 162 10.48 -23.07 1.27
CA TYR A 162 11.73 -23.53 0.66
C TYR A 162 11.45 -24.61 -0.38
N ALA A 163 12.38 -24.80 -1.32
CA ALA A 163 12.25 -25.77 -2.40
C ALA A 163 12.16 -27.24 -1.92
N SER A 164 12.70 -27.54 -0.75
CA SER A 164 12.64 -28.88 -0.15
C SER A 164 12.76 -28.80 1.37
N VAL A 165 12.39 -29.89 2.04
CA VAL A 165 12.54 -30.05 3.49
C VAL A 165 14.02 -29.95 3.90
N SER A 166 14.95 -30.53 3.11
CA SER A 166 16.38 -30.45 3.39
C SER A 166 16.95 -29.03 3.27
N ALA A 167 16.45 -28.25 2.33
CA ALA A 167 16.84 -26.84 2.12
C ALA A 167 16.35 -25.92 3.24
N ALA A 168 15.36 -26.35 4.01
CA ALA A 168 14.75 -25.55 5.07
C ALA A 168 15.46 -25.69 6.44
N VAL A 169 16.31 -26.70 6.63
CA VAL A 169 16.99 -26.94 7.93
C VAL A 169 17.76 -25.69 8.36
N ASP A 170 17.53 -25.24 9.61
CA ASP A 170 18.12 -24.06 10.23
C ASP A 170 17.81 -22.72 9.52
N ARG A 171 16.87 -22.74 8.57
CA ARG A 171 16.41 -21.54 7.86
C ARG A 171 15.27 -20.84 8.60
N PRO A 172 15.11 -19.51 8.40
CA PRO A 172 14.11 -18.72 9.08
C PRO A 172 12.67 -19.17 8.80
N LEU A 173 11.80 -19.06 9.80
CA LEU A 173 10.34 -19.04 9.65
C LEU A 173 9.82 -17.62 9.63
N PRO A 174 8.62 -17.39 9.06
CA PRO A 174 7.97 -16.09 9.11
C PRO A 174 7.77 -15.62 10.56
N GLN A 175 7.91 -14.32 10.76
CA GLN A 175 7.50 -13.65 11.99
C GLN A 175 6.07 -13.12 11.89
N LEU A 176 5.58 -12.89 10.67
CA LEU A 176 4.21 -12.46 10.39
C LEU A 176 3.48 -13.60 9.69
N GLU A 177 2.46 -14.16 10.35
CA GLU A 177 1.66 -15.27 9.82
C GLU A 177 0.17 -14.96 9.89
N ASP A 178 -0.58 -15.54 8.95
CA ASP A 178 -2.04 -15.59 9.03
C ASP A 178 -2.45 -16.42 10.26
N PRO A 179 -3.20 -15.86 11.21
CA PRO A 179 -3.61 -16.58 12.40
C PRO A 179 -4.51 -17.79 12.10
N GLU A 180 -5.21 -17.80 10.96
CA GLU A 180 -6.09 -18.89 10.53
C GLU A 180 -5.36 -19.94 9.66
N ARG A 181 -4.23 -19.59 9.07
CA ARG A 181 -3.47 -20.44 8.14
C ARG A 181 -1.97 -20.40 8.41
N PRO A 182 -1.54 -20.93 9.57
CA PRO A 182 -0.13 -20.93 9.93
C PRO A 182 0.69 -21.82 8.98
N LEU A 183 1.97 -21.51 8.86
CA LEU A 183 2.90 -22.31 8.08
C LEU A 183 3.31 -23.57 8.89
N GLU A 184 2.83 -24.73 8.46
CA GLU A 184 3.08 -26.03 9.13
C GLU A 184 4.21 -26.85 8.48
N SER A 185 4.54 -26.56 7.21
CA SER A 185 5.57 -27.26 6.45
C SER A 185 6.37 -26.28 5.58
N PRO A 186 7.70 -26.47 5.44
CA PRO A 186 8.54 -25.59 4.63
C PRO A 186 8.24 -25.64 3.12
N THR A 187 7.45 -26.59 2.65
CA THR A 187 7.05 -26.70 1.24
C THR A 187 5.58 -26.35 1.01
N GLN A 188 4.88 -25.94 2.07
CA GLN A 188 3.47 -25.54 2.01
C GLN A 188 3.33 -24.21 1.28
N ARG A 189 2.30 -24.12 0.42
CA ARG A 189 1.85 -22.86 -0.16
C ARG A 189 0.86 -22.20 0.80
N VAL A 190 1.17 -20.99 1.23
CA VAL A 190 0.31 -20.16 2.08
C VAL A 190 0.16 -18.78 1.45
N THR A 191 -0.97 -18.13 1.71
CA THR A 191 -1.15 -16.73 1.37
C THR A 191 -0.35 -15.89 2.37
N PRO A 192 0.61 -15.07 1.93
CA PRO A 192 1.37 -14.23 2.85
C PRO A 192 0.49 -13.13 3.45
N VAL A 193 0.82 -12.71 4.65
CA VAL A 193 0.22 -11.54 5.31
C VAL A 193 1.09 -10.33 5.07
N GLY A 194 0.59 -9.32 4.38
CA GLY A 194 1.32 -8.09 4.10
C GLY A 194 0.60 -6.85 4.60
N PHE A 195 1.36 -5.80 4.87
CA PHE A 195 0.87 -4.49 5.29
C PHE A 195 1.33 -3.37 4.36
N GLY A 196 2.51 -3.52 3.76
CA GLY A 196 3.07 -2.62 2.77
C GLY A 196 2.66 -2.94 1.33
N PRO A 197 3.12 -2.13 0.36
CA PRO A 197 2.82 -2.36 -1.05
C PRO A 197 3.40 -3.68 -1.58
N VAL A 198 2.69 -4.28 -2.53
CA VAL A 198 3.17 -5.41 -3.37
C VAL A 198 3.97 -4.83 -4.52
N ALA A 199 5.20 -5.30 -4.75
CA ALA A 199 6.06 -4.76 -5.81
C ALA A 199 5.50 -5.04 -7.22
N ARG A 200 5.68 -4.10 -8.15
CA ARG A 200 5.21 -4.20 -9.54
C ARG A 200 5.79 -5.40 -10.30
N HIS A 201 7.03 -5.78 -9.97
CA HIS A 201 7.75 -6.89 -10.61
C HIS A 201 7.43 -8.26 -10.00
N TRP A 202 6.71 -8.33 -8.87
CA TRP A 202 6.33 -9.62 -8.30
C TRP A 202 5.35 -10.36 -9.21
N PRO A 203 5.49 -11.68 -9.36
CA PRO A 203 4.71 -12.45 -10.36
C PRO A 203 3.21 -12.26 -10.27
N SER A 204 2.64 -12.20 -9.07
CA SER A 204 1.20 -12.01 -8.86
C SER A 204 0.69 -10.68 -9.42
N ARG A 205 1.41 -9.58 -9.19
CA ARG A 205 1.04 -8.27 -9.71
C ARG A 205 1.41 -8.12 -11.18
N ARG A 206 2.58 -8.63 -11.59
CA ARG A 206 3.03 -8.59 -12.98
C ARG A 206 2.09 -9.32 -13.94
N ALA A 207 1.38 -10.36 -13.46
CA ALA A 207 0.37 -11.07 -14.26
C ALA A 207 -0.78 -10.15 -14.74
N LEU A 208 -1.01 -9.01 -14.09
CA LEU A 208 -2.01 -8.01 -14.49
C LEU A 208 -1.50 -7.03 -15.54
N ALA A 209 -0.19 -7.03 -15.85
CA ALA A 209 0.40 -6.11 -16.83
C ALA A 209 0.04 -6.45 -18.28
N GLY A 210 -0.59 -7.60 -18.53
CA GLY A 210 -0.96 -8.09 -19.87
C GLY A 210 0.18 -8.76 -20.63
N THR A 211 -0.09 -9.10 -21.87
CA THR A 211 0.79 -9.91 -22.73
C THR A 211 1.59 -9.05 -23.69
N TYR A 212 2.92 -9.08 -23.55
CA TYR A 212 3.89 -8.34 -24.36
C TYR A 212 4.58 -9.30 -25.35
N ASP A 213 3.84 -9.74 -26.38
CA ASP A 213 4.32 -10.66 -27.42
C ASP A 213 4.58 -9.94 -28.75
N GLU A 214 4.94 -10.69 -29.81
CA GLU A 214 5.13 -10.14 -31.14
C GLU A 214 3.86 -9.50 -31.72
N ARG A 215 2.67 -10.00 -31.38
CA ARG A 215 1.41 -9.39 -31.81
C ARG A 215 1.27 -8.00 -31.20
N TRP A 216 1.53 -7.86 -29.89
CA TRP A 216 1.52 -6.57 -29.22
C TRP A 216 2.51 -5.60 -29.87
N VAL A 217 3.75 -6.04 -30.16
CA VAL A 217 4.78 -5.20 -30.82
C VAL A 217 4.27 -4.67 -32.15
N ARG A 218 3.58 -5.50 -32.95
CA ARG A 218 3.12 -5.10 -34.29
C ARG A 218 1.86 -4.25 -34.31
N THR A 219 0.97 -4.41 -33.33
CA THR A 219 -0.39 -3.86 -33.42
C THR A 219 -0.73 -2.86 -32.32
N ARG A 220 0.01 -2.84 -31.21
CA ARG A 220 -0.39 -2.08 -30.04
C ARG A 220 0.72 -1.19 -29.45
N ALA A 221 1.99 -1.58 -29.57
CA ALA A 221 3.11 -0.83 -29.00
C ALA A 221 3.14 0.62 -29.51
N PRO A 222 3.41 1.62 -28.66
CA PRO A 222 3.88 1.52 -27.26
C PRO A 222 2.76 1.54 -26.21
N LEU A 223 1.49 1.39 -26.60
CA LEU A 223 0.36 1.40 -25.66
C LEU A 223 0.32 0.14 -24.80
N TRP A 224 -0.47 0.16 -23.75
CA TRP A 224 -0.72 -1.02 -22.92
C TRP A 224 -1.32 -2.18 -23.75
N PRO A 225 -1.00 -3.45 -23.44
CA PRO A 225 -1.64 -4.60 -24.07
C PRO A 225 -3.17 -4.55 -23.99
N GLU A 226 -3.86 -5.21 -24.91
CA GLU A 226 -5.33 -5.27 -24.89
C GLU A 226 -5.88 -5.93 -23.62
N ASP A 227 -5.16 -6.90 -23.09
CA ASP A 227 -5.46 -7.65 -21.85
C ASP A 227 -4.87 -7.01 -20.59
N PHE A 228 -4.31 -5.78 -20.68
CA PHE A 228 -3.86 -5.03 -19.50
C PHE A 228 -5.01 -4.80 -18.53
N ASP A 229 -4.79 -5.14 -17.27
CA ASP A 229 -5.74 -4.92 -16.17
C ASP A 229 -5.28 -3.73 -15.31
N GLU A 230 -6.11 -2.70 -15.19
CA GLU A 230 -5.80 -1.51 -14.40
C GLU A 230 -5.56 -1.79 -12.90
N ARG A 231 -5.98 -2.96 -12.39
CA ARG A 231 -5.60 -3.44 -11.06
C ARG A 231 -4.09 -3.61 -10.89
N PHE A 232 -3.33 -3.64 -11.98
CA PHE A 232 -1.87 -3.53 -11.94
C PHE A 232 -1.39 -2.27 -11.20
N PHE A 233 -2.15 -1.20 -11.21
CA PHE A 233 -1.83 0.04 -10.49
C PHE A 233 -2.21 0.01 -9.01
N GLN A 234 -2.91 -1.01 -8.55
CA GLN A 234 -3.17 -1.27 -7.14
C GLN A 234 -2.04 -2.10 -6.55
N ALA A 235 -1.53 -1.66 -5.41
CA ALA A 235 -0.40 -2.28 -4.76
C ALA A 235 -0.70 -2.76 -3.34
N ALA A 236 -1.92 -2.53 -2.83
CA ALA A 236 -2.28 -2.98 -1.49
C ALA A 236 -2.22 -4.51 -1.35
N ALA A 237 -1.79 -4.96 -0.19
CA ALA A 237 -1.87 -6.37 0.18
C ALA A 237 -3.34 -6.86 0.14
N PRO A 238 -3.58 -8.16 -0.12
CA PRO A 238 -4.93 -8.72 -0.04
C PRO A 238 -5.63 -8.35 1.27
N GLY A 239 -6.89 -7.88 1.17
CA GLY A 239 -7.67 -7.39 2.30
C GLY A 239 -7.48 -5.90 2.63
N LEU A 240 -6.49 -5.23 2.05
CA LEU A 240 -6.22 -3.81 2.25
C LEU A 240 -6.55 -2.94 1.02
N ASN A 241 -7.30 -3.48 0.07
CA ASN A 241 -7.85 -2.72 -1.05
C ASN A 241 -9.36 -2.53 -0.89
N ALA A 242 -9.82 -1.29 -0.94
CA ALA A 242 -11.24 -0.94 -1.00
C ALA A 242 -11.66 -0.78 -2.45
N ALA A 243 -12.16 -1.84 -3.08
CA ALA A 243 -12.60 -1.83 -4.48
C ALA A 243 -13.73 -0.80 -4.75
N GLY A 244 -14.58 -0.52 -3.76
CA GLY A 244 -15.61 0.52 -3.85
C GLY A 244 -15.11 1.95 -3.56
N GLY A 245 -13.83 2.12 -3.28
CA GLY A 245 -13.21 3.37 -2.84
C GLY A 245 -13.55 3.75 -1.40
N LEU A 246 -12.67 4.54 -0.79
CA LEU A 246 -12.90 5.23 0.48
C LEU A 246 -13.23 6.70 0.18
N ARG A 247 -13.93 7.36 1.08
CA ARG A 247 -14.40 8.75 0.89
C ARG A 247 -13.95 9.72 1.98
N GLY A 248 -13.31 9.18 3.02
CA GLY A 248 -13.07 9.89 4.27
C GLY A 248 -14.22 9.72 5.27
N GLY A 249 -13.88 9.72 6.54
CA GLY A 249 -14.81 9.46 7.64
C GLY A 249 -14.90 8.01 8.05
N GLU A 250 -14.24 7.09 7.36
CA GLU A 250 -14.16 5.69 7.77
C GLU A 250 -13.38 5.55 9.07
N GLU A 251 -13.86 4.67 9.94
CA GLU A 251 -13.16 4.34 11.18
C GLU A 251 -11.85 3.60 10.89
N VAL A 252 -10.80 4.02 11.57
CA VAL A 252 -9.47 3.40 11.55
C VAL A 252 -9.12 2.86 12.92
N VAL A 253 -8.69 1.61 12.95
CA VAL A 253 -8.19 0.94 14.15
C VAL A 253 -6.83 0.32 13.85
N LEU A 254 -5.80 0.72 14.60
CA LEU A 254 -4.47 0.12 14.60
C LEU A 254 -4.28 -0.58 15.94
N ALA A 255 -4.14 -1.89 15.94
CA ALA A 255 -3.96 -2.70 17.14
C ALA A 255 -2.59 -3.39 17.13
N GLY A 256 -1.88 -3.35 18.24
CA GLY A 256 -0.55 -3.97 18.37
C GLY A 256 0.55 -3.26 17.57
N MET A 257 0.30 -2.05 17.10
CA MET A 257 1.26 -1.24 16.32
C MET A 257 1.86 -0.08 17.14
N HIS A 258 1.48 0.05 18.39
CA HIS A 258 2.03 1.04 19.31
C HIS A 258 2.18 0.42 20.72
N PRO A 259 3.26 0.71 21.46
CA PRO A 259 3.49 0.13 22.78
C PRO A 259 2.41 0.51 23.81
N ASP A 260 1.84 1.71 23.68
CA ASP A 260 0.86 2.25 24.62
C ASP A 260 -0.60 1.86 24.31
N GLY A 261 -0.81 0.96 23.30
CA GLY A 261 -2.13 0.42 23.01
C GLY A 261 -2.62 0.71 21.58
N LYS A 262 -3.94 0.72 21.41
CA LYS A 262 -4.57 0.95 20.11
C LYS A 262 -4.54 2.42 19.73
N VAL A 263 -4.46 2.67 18.42
CA VAL A 263 -4.70 3.99 17.81
C VAL A 263 -6.04 3.91 17.07
N GLU A 264 -6.99 4.76 17.45
CA GLU A 264 -8.37 4.74 16.93
C GLU A 264 -8.79 6.16 16.54
N PHE A 265 -9.25 6.33 15.29
CA PHE A 265 -9.66 7.62 14.73
C PHE A 265 -10.55 7.44 13.50
N HIS A 266 -10.99 8.53 12.89
CA HIS A 266 -11.67 8.53 11.60
C HIS A 266 -10.81 9.19 10.53
N LEU A 267 -10.82 8.66 9.31
CA LEU A 267 -10.14 9.30 8.18
C LEU A 267 -10.68 10.73 7.98
N PRO A 268 -9.81 11.71 7.73
CA PRO A 268 -10.25 13.06 7.38
C PRO A 268 -11.18 13.08 6.17
N ARG A 269 -12.26 13.86 6.25
CA ARG A 269 -13.13 14.16 5.11
C ARG A 269 -12.59 15.39 4.41
N VAL A 270 -12.07 15.21 3.22
CA VAL A 270 -11.51 16.28 2.39
C VAL A 270 -12.10 16.16 0.99
N HIS A 271 -12.62 17.24 0.47
CA HIS A 271 -13.16 17.35 -0.87
C HIS A 271 -12.24 18.22 -1.71
N LEU A 272 -11.64 17.64 -2.74
CA LEU A 272 -10.72 18.33 -3.63
C LEU A 272 -11.29 18.34 -5.05
N GLN A 273 -11.12 19.46 -5.72
CA GLN A 273 -11.45 19.60 -7.13
C GLN A 273 -10.25 20.16 -7.90
N VAL A 274 -10.11 19.72 -9.14
CA VAL A 274 -9.24 20.36 -10.14
C VAL A 274 -10.09 20.99 -11.23
N GLU A 275 -9.83 22.27 -11.50
CA GLU A 275 -10.33 23.00 -12.63
C GLU A 275 -9.24 23.14 -13.66
N SER A 276 -9.39 22.51 -14.83
CA SER A 276 -8.45 22.58 -15.95
C SER A 276 -9.01 23.47 -17.06
N ARG A 277 -8.21 24.42 -17.55
CA ARG A 277 -8.58 25.37 -18.60
C ARG A 277 -7.86 25.01 -19.88
N PHE A 278 -8.64 24.97 -20.94
CA PHE A 278 -8.21 24.83 -22.31
C PHE A 278 -8.78 26.04 -23.09
N ARG A 279 -8.17 26.43 -24.18
CA ARG A 279 -8.57 27.63 -24.98
C ARG A 279 -10.07 27.77 -25.22
N ARG A 280 -10.79 26.64 -25.41
CA ARG A 280 -12.21 26.61 -25.78
C ARG A 280 -13.11 25.86 -24.80
N ARG A 281 -12.56 25.35 -23.71
CA ARG A 281 -13.30 24.59 -22.70
C ARG A 281 -12.70 24.70 -21.32
N LYS A 282 -13.54 24.53 -20.34
CA LYS A 282 -13.18 24.36 -18.95
C LYS A 282 -13.68 23.00 -18.49
N GLU A 283 -12.90 22.28 -17.73
CA GLU A 283 -13.27 21.00 -17.20
C GLU A 283 -12.97 20.95 -15.70
N THR A 284 -13.97 20.59 -14.91
CA THR A 284 -13.85 20.47 -13.46
C THR A 284 -14.04 19.00 -13.09
N ARG A 285 -13.13 18.48 -12.26
CA ARG A 285 -13.20 17.12 -11.75
C ARG A 285 -12.92 17.07 -10.25
N ALA A 286 -13.72 16.27 -9.53
CA ALA A 286 -13.40 15.89 -8.19
C ALA A 286 -12.20 14.95 -8.18
N LEU A 287 -11.31 15.11 -7.22
CA LEU A 287 -10.26 14.13 -6.97
C LEU A 287 -10.81 12.99 -6.10
N VAL A 288 -10.47 11.77 -6.45
CA VAL A 288 -10.89 10.56 -5.74
C VAL A 288 -9.80 10.13 -4.77
N LEU A 289 -10.19 9.76 -3.56
CA LEU A 289 -9.27 9.18 -2.57
C LEU A 289 -8.86 7.78 -3.04
N ASP A 290 -7.63 7.61 -3.49
CA ASP A 290 -7.13 6.36 -4.06
C ASP A 290 -5.97 5.73 -3.27
N GLY A 291 -5.52 6.39 -2.19
CA GLY A 291 -4.50 5.84 -1.31
C GLY A 291 -4.59 6.36 0.13
N VAL A 292 -4.35 5.48 1.09
CA VAL A 292 -4.22 5.76 2.52
C VAL A 292 -2.94 5.11 3.01
N HIS A 293 -1.95 5.88 3.40
CA HIS A 293 -0.70 5.38 3.96
C HIS A 293 -0.62 5.71 5.46
N LEU A 294 -0.71 4.68 6.28
CA LEU A 294 -0.61 4.74 7.74
C LEU A 294 0.87 4.59 8.13
N GLU A 295 1.54 5.67 8.42
CA GLU A 295 2.97 5.75 8.78
C GLU A 295 3.09 5.77 10.30
N VAL A 296 2.87 4.61 10.92
CA VAL A 296 2.63 4.51 12.38
C VAL A 296 3.83 4.98 13.19
N ASP A 297 5.04 4.57 12.81
CA ASP A 297 6.27 5.00 13.52
C ASP A 297 6.57 6.49 13.35
N GLU A 298 6.07 7.12 12.28
CA GLU A 298 6.20 8.55 12.04
C GLU A 298 5.06 9.36 12.68
N GLY A 299 4.09 8.66 13.30
CA GLY A 299 2.92 9.30 13.91
C GLY A 299 2.05 10.05 12.90
N ALA A 300 1.95 9.52 11.66
CA ALA A 300 1.26 10.21 10.57
C ALA A 300 0.39 9.28 9.72
N VAL A 301 -0.60 9.87 9.05
CA VAL A 301 -1.33 9.27 7.94
C VAL A 301 -1.29 10.20 6.74
N THR A 302 -0.95 9.64 5.58
CA THR A 302 -0.97 10.35 4.30
C THR A 302 -2.13 9.84 3.46
N LEU A 303 -3.01 10.75 3.05
CA LEU A 303 -4.11 10.49 2.11
C LEU A 303 -3.69 10.96 0.72
N LEU A 304 -4.01 10.16 -0.30
CA LEU A 304 -3.66 10.42 -1.70
C LEU A 304 -4.95 10.53 -2.51
N TRP A 305 -5.10 11.63 -3.24
CA TRP A 305 -6.22 11.86 -4.15
C TRP A 305 -5.73 12.02 -5.57
N ARG A 306 -6.55 11.59 -6.52
CA ARG A 306 -6.22 11.63 -7.94
C ARG A 306 -7.41 12.06 -8.78
N ALA A 307 -7.10 12.79 -9.87
CA ALA A 307 -8.00 12.99 -10.99
C ALA A 307 -7.24 12.86 -12.31
N ALA A 308 -7.84 12.22 -13.29
CA ALA A 308 -7.37 12.20 -14.67
C ALA A 308 -8.31 13.06 -15.54
N VAL A 309 -7.75 14.10 -16.16
CA VAL A 309 -8.48 15.04 -17.01
C VAL A 309 -8.11 14.76 -18.48
N PRO A 310 -9.06 14.35 -19.35
CA PRO A 310 -8.76 14.10 -20.75
C PRO A 310 -8.26 15.36 -21.46
N VAL A 311 -7.12 15.27 -22.12
CA VAL A 311 -6.51 16.40 -22.87
C VAL A 311 -7.22 16.66 -24.19
N ARG A 312 -7.90 15.69 -24.80
CA ARG A 312 -8.64 15.81 -26.06
C ARG A 312 -7.89 16.60 -27.14
N ARG A 313 -7.29 15.92 -28.09
CA ARG A 313 -6.72 16.40 -29.36
C ARG A 313 -5.43 17.21 -29.31
N ASP A 314 -5.24 18.17 -28.41
CA ASP A 314 -4.03 18.98 -28.44
C ASP A 314 -3.67 19.53 -27.06
N LEU A 315 -2.49 19.13 -26.58
CA LEU A 315 -1.90 19.68 -25.36
C LEU A 315 -1.61 21.20 -25.49
N ALA A 316 -1.39 21.71 -26.71
CA ALA A 316 -1.18 23.14 -26.93
C ALA A 316 -2.44 24.01 -26.64
N GLU A 317 -3.61 23.40 -26.48
CA GLU A 317 -4.80 24.11 -26.01
C GLU A 317 -4.87 24.20 -24.47
N TYR A 318 -4.02 23.47 -23.74
CA TYR A 318 -4.01 23.49 -22.27
C TYR A 318 -3.37 24.79 -21.77
N GLU A 319 -4.11 25.53 -20.94
CA GLU A 319 -3.67 26.82 -20.38
C GLU A 319 -3.25 26.72 -18.91
N GLY A 320 -3.73 25.70 -18.19
CA GLY A 320 -3.39 25.49 -16.80
C GLY A 320 -4.48 24.82 -15.99
N SER A 321 -4.12 24.38 -14.80
CA SER A 321 -5.06 23.81 -13.84
C SER A 321 -4.92 24.46 -12.47
N VAL A 322 -6.03 24.51 -11.73
CA VAL A 322 -6.08 24.99 -10.35
C VAL A 322 -6.71 23.91 -9.49
N VAL A 323 -5.98 23.47 -8.47
CA VAL A 323 -6.53 22.59 -7.43
C VAL A 323 -7.10 23.44 -6.31
N ARG A 324 -8.27 23.06 -5.82
CA ARG A 324 -8.94 23.73 -4.70
C ARG A 324 -9.50 22.70 -3.73
N GLU A 325 -9.46 23.04 -2.45
CA GLU A 325 -10.23 22.37 -1.42
C GLU A 325 -11.62 23.00 -1.38
N GLU A 326 -12.67 22.19 -1.44
CA GLU A 326 -14.03 22.66 -1.23
C GLU A 326 -14.32 22.71 0.27
N GLU A 327 -14.85 23.83 0.74
CA GLU A 327 -15.41 23.88 2.07
C GLU A 327 -16.57 22.89 2.13
N GLY A 328 -16.43 21.85 2.97
CA GLY A 328 -17.43 20.80 3.08
C GLY A 328 -18.79 21.42 3.43
N ARG A 329 -19.79 21.15 2.60
CA ARG A 329 -21.18 21.25 3.06
C ARG A 329 -21.35 20.20 4.17
N PRO A 330 -21.89 20.59 5.33
CA PRO A 330 -22.10 19.69 6.47
C PRO A 330 -22.98 18.48 6.13
#